data_0eb12a41e8e3f0424f055d3c5460e713
#
_entry.id   0eb12a41e8e3f0424f055d3c5460e713
#
_cell.length_a   1.000
_cell.length_b   1.000
_cell.length_c   1.000
_cell.angle_alpha   90.00
_cell.angle_beta   90.00
_cell.angle_gamma   90.00
#
_symmetry.space_group_name_H-M   'P 1'
#
loop_
_entity.id
_entity.type
_entity.pdbx_description
1 polymer ?
#
loop_
_entity_poly.entity_id
_entity_poly.type
_entity_poly.pdbx_seq_one_letter_code
_entity_poly.pdbx_strand_id
1 'polypeptide(L)'
;MRDNLRRLACGHFVYDNPKLHFKQDNIELNITKNVVCEQSFDIVSREVTKGVIWSSNEHVKIIDNMFLGTVSTIHYIVDTNGLQKDDVIKGKFDVISNAGEYFLEYAFTVTAQFLKTNENDIADLFQFANFTRDYPEEAVAVFLSDNFNILIENDTKLSNIYEALKK
;
A
#
# COMPACT_ATOMS: atom_id res chain seq x y z
N MET A 1 4.75 18.17 -42.20
CA MET A 1 4.39 19.56 -41.78
C MET A 1 3.29 20.17 -42.65
N ARG A 2 3.34 20.07 -44.00
CA ARG A 2 2.29 20.61 -44.91
C ARG A 2 0.91 19.96 -44.75
N ASP A 3 0.81 18.68 -44.48
CA ASP A 3 -0.47 17.97 -44.30
C ASP A 3 -1.22 18.39 -43.00
N ASN A 4 -0.50 18.68 -41.92
CA ASN A 4 -1.09 19.14 -40.68
C ASN A 4 -1.65 20.57 -40.84
N LEU A 5 -0.97 21.43 -41.60
CA LEU A 5 -1.47 22.79 -41.90
C LEU A 5 -2.72 22.76 -42.79
N ARG A 6 -2.80 21.80 -43.74
CA ARG A 6 -3.95 21.62 -44.62
C ARG A 6 -5.17 21.09 -43.87
N ARG A 7 -4.97 20.18 -42.91
CA ARG A 7 -6.01 19.70 -41.96
C ARG A 7 -6.50 20.83 -41.06
N LEU A 8 -5.58 21.68 -40.58
CA LEU A 8 -5.90 22.89 -39.81
C LEU A 8 -6.82 23.83 -40.58
N ALA A 9 -6.50 24.08 -41.85
CA ALA A 9 -7.28 25.00 -42.71
C ALA A 9 -8.66 24.42 -43.09
N CYS A 10 -8.85 23.11 -43.09
CA CYS A 10 -10.11 22.45 -43.37
C CYS A 10 -10.97 22.11 -42.17
N GLY A 11 -10.56 22.52 -40.96
CA GLY A 11 -11.33 22.26 -39.72
C GLY A 11 -11.37 20.77 -39.31
N HIS A 12 -10.56 19.92 -39.92
CA HIS A 12 -10.50 18.50 -39.62
C HIS A 12 -9.37 18.23 -38.61
N PHE A 13 -9.65 18.54 -37.34
CA PHE A 13 -8.81 18.08 -36.24
C PHE A 13 -9.36 16.73 -35.72
N VAL A 14 -8.73 15.66 -36.12
CA VAL A 14 -8.75 14.44 -35.33
C VAL A 14 -7.61 14.58 -34.33
N TYR A 15 -7.89 15.08 -33.14
CA TYR A 15 -6.98 15.01 -32.01
C TYR A 15 -7.04 13.55 -31.53
N ASP A 16 -6.11 12.73 -31.98
CA ASP A 16 -5.83 11.46 -31.32
C ASP A 16 -5.19 11.83 -29.98
N ASN A 17 -6.03 12.00 -28.97
CA ASN A 17 -5.53 12.16 -27.62
C ASN A 17 -4.78 10.86 -27.24
N PRO A 18 -3.58 10.96 -26.69
CA PRO A 18 -2.89 9.80 -26.18
C PRO A 18 -3.82 9.11 -25.17
N LYS A 19 -3.87 7.78 -25.22
CA LYS A 19 -4.66 7.00 -24.25
C LYS A 19 -3.73 6.48 -23.17
N LEU A 20 -4.11 6.75 -21.94
CA LEU A 20 -3.44 6.26 -20.75
C LEU A 20 -4.10 4.96 -20.30
N HIS A 21 -3.31 4.00 -19.89
CA HIS A 21 -3.75 2.71 -19.35
C HIS A 21 -3.00 2.39 -18.06
N PHE A 22 -3.70 1.82 -17.10
CA PHE A 22 -3.11 1.15 -15.96
C PHE A 22 -2.87 -0.31 -16.32
N LYS A 23 -1.83 -0.95 -15.78
CA LYS A 23 -1.60 -2.39 -15.99
C LYS A 23 -2.64 -3.27 -15.30
N GLN A 24 -3.40 -2.72 -14.38
CA GLN A 24 -4.42 -3.40 -13.59
C GLN A 24 -5.66 -2.52 -13.50
N ASP A 25 -6.83 -3.14 -13.39
CA ASP A 25 -8.11 -2.43 -13.33
C ASP A 25 -8.38 -1.88 -11.93
N ASN A 26 -7.86 -2.53 -10.89
CA ASN A 26 -7.91 -2.13 -9.48
C ASN A 26 -6.66 -2.63 -8.75
N ILE A 27 -6.40 -2.08 -7.55
CA ILE A 27 -5.33 -2.54 -6.68
C ILE A 27 -5.95 -3.11 -5.39
N GLU A 28 -5.78 -4.42 -5.17
CA GLU A 28 -6.19 -5.08 -3.94
C GLU A 28 -4.97 -5.67 -3.25
N LEU A 29 -4.72 -5.26 -2.00
CA LEU A 29 -3.58 -5.73 -1.21
C LEU A 29 -4.00 -6.01 0.23
N ASN A 30 -3.32 -6.99 0.83
CA ASN A 30 -3.35 -7.22 2.27
C ASN A 30 -2.10 -6.58 2.88
N ILE A 31 -2.30 -5.69 3.84
CA ILE A 31 -1.22 -4.93 4.48
C ILE A 31 -1.31 -5.14 5.99
N THR A 32 -0.18 -5.47 6.59
CA THR A 32 -0.09 -5.67 8.04
C THR A 32 -0.41 -4.35 8.79
N LYS A 33 -1.09 -4.42 9.92
CA LYS A 33 -1.39 -3.25 10.75
C LYS A 33 -0.12 -2.64 11.36
N ASN A 34 -0.18 -1.37 11.76
CA ASN A 34 0.92 -0.62 12.37
C ASN A 34 2.20 -0.58 11.53
N VAL A 35 2.05 -0.57 10.20
CA VAL A 35 3.17 -0.51 9.25
C VAL A 35 2.97 0.65 8.28
N VAL A 36 4.06 1.27 7.93
CA VAL A 36 4.15 2.20 6.80
C VAL A 36 4.91 1.48 5.69
N CYS A 37 4.24 1.19 4.58
CA CYS A 37 4.83 0.44 3.47
C CYS A 37 4.74 1.19 2.16
N GLU A 38 5.80 1.08 1.37
CA GLU A 38 5.86 1.62 0.01
C GLU A 38 5.38 0.58 -1.00
N GLN A 39 4.60 1.05 -1.97
CA GLN A 39 4.07 0.28 -3.07
C GLN A 39 4.20 1.07 -4.36
N SER A 40 3.98 0.43 -5.50
CA SER A 40 4.01 1.11 -6.79
C SER A 40 3.08 0.49 -7.82
N PHE A 41 2.70 1.29 -8.82
CA PHE A 41 2.02 0.82 -10.03
C PHE A 41 2.48 1.61 -11.24
N ASP A 42 2.24 1.06 -12.44
CA ASP A 42 2.67 1.68 -13.68
C ASP A 42 1.51 2.31 -14.44
N ILE A 43 1.76 3.50 -14.95
CA ILE A 43 0.97 4.18 -15.97
C ILE A 43 1.66 3.96 -17.31
N VAL A 44 0.92 3.47 -18.30
CA VAL A 44 1.44 3.15 -19.64
C VAL A 44 0.64 3.90 -20.70
N SER A 45 1.33 4.43 -21.70
CA SER A 45 0.74 5.10 -22.85
C SER A 45 1.58 4.84 -24.12
N ARG A 46 0.97 4.94 -25.29
CA ARG A 46 1.69 4.83 -26.57
C ARG A 46 2.54 6.04 -26.89
N GLU A 47 2.13 7.21 -26.40
CA GLU A 47 2.81 8.49 -26.61
C GLU A 47 3.26 9.05 -25.26
N VAL A 48 4.19 10.01 -25.31
CA VAL A 48 4.64 10.68 -24.09
C VAL A 48 3.47 11.40 -23.45
N THR A 49 3.09 10.94 -22.26
CA THR A 49 2.09 11.57 -21.40
C THR A 49 2.75 12.27 -20.24
N LYS A 50 2.14 13.36 -19.81
CA LYS A 50 2.49 14.09 -18.59
C LYS A 50 1.24 14.40 -17.80
N GLY A 51 1.35 14.36 -16.50
CA GLY A 51 0.19 14.60 -15.65
C GLY A 51 0.55 14.71 -14.19
N VAL A 52 -0.51 14.88 -13.42
CA VAL A 52 -0.48 14.88 -11.95
C VAL A 52 -1.38 13.79 -11.42
N ILE A 53 -1.05 13.28 -10.25
CA ILE A 53 -1.77 12.21 -9.59
C ILE A 53 -1.89 12.48 -8.10
N TRP A 54 -3.00 12.10 -7.51
CA TRP A 54 -3.21 12.15 -6.06
C TRP A 54 -4.11 11.00 -5.59
N SER A 55 -4.09 10.75 -4.30
CA SER A 55 -4.95 9.77 -3.65
C SER A 55 -6.15 10.45 -2.99
N SER A 56 -7.30 9.79 -3.01
CA SER A 56 -8.52 10.26 -2.34
C SER A 56 -8.60 9.91 -0.85
N ASN A 57 -7.64 9.14 -0.31
CA ASN A 57 -7.64 8.67 1.08
C ASN A 57 -6.37 9.14 1.79
N GLU A 58 -6.51 9.62 3.05
CA GLU A 58 -5.41 10.18 3.85
C GLU A 58 -4.34 9.16 4.27
N HIS A 59 -4.71 7.88 4.37
CA HIS A 59 -3.79 6.76 4.66
C HIS A 59 -2.90 6.38 3.47
N VAL A 60 -3.16 6.96 2.28
CA VAL A 60 -2.42 6.65 1.05
C VAL A 60 -1.84 7.93 0.48
N LYS A 61 -0.51 8.03 0.46
CA LYS A 61 0.21 9.23 0.00
C LYS A 61 1.08 8.92 -1.22
N ILE A 62 0.93 9.69 -2.28
CA ILE A 62 1.80 9.62 -3.45
C ILE A 62 3.14 10.28 -3.10
N ILE A 63 4.26 9.63 -3.44
CA ILE A 63 5.61 10.16 -3.21
C ILE A 63 5.90 11.27 -4.22
N ASP A 64 5.77 10.95 -5.52
CA ASP A 64 5.95 11.90 -6.62
C ASP A 64 4.62 12.08 -7.34
N ASN A 65 4.01 13.24 -7.17
CA ASN A 65 2.68 13.52 -7.71
C ASN A 65 2.66 13.96 -9.18
N MET A 66 3.80 13.97 -9.86
CA MET A 66 3.93 14.29 -11.28
C MET A 66 4.60 13.16 -12.03
N PHE A 67 4.17 12.94 -13.28
CA PHE A 67 4.77 11.95 -14.16
C PHE A 67 4.95 12.47 -15.58
N LEU A 68 5.93 11.91 -16.26
CA LEU A 68 6.27 12.23 -17.66
C LEU A 68 6.89 11.01 -18.33
N GLY A 69 6.28 10.52 -19.40
CA GLY A 69 6.86 9.42 -20.18
C GLY A 69 5.81 8.59 -20.90
N THR A 70 6.24 7.54 -21.55
CA THR A 70 5.39 6.49 -22.14
C THR A 70 5.11 5.38 -21.12
N VAL A 71 6.00 5.20 -20.13
CA VAL A 71 5.85 4.37 -18.95
C VAL A 71 6.31 5.20 -17.76
N SER A 72 5.47 5.29 -16.74
CA SER A 72 5.79 6.00 -15.50
C SER A 72 5.38 5.14 -14.31
N THR A 73 6.34 4.79 -13.48
CA THR A 73 6.09 4.08 -12.22
C THR A 73 5.73 5.10 -11.14
N ILE A 74 4.57 4.94 -10.54
CA ILE A 74 4.06 5.79 -9.46
C ILE A 74 4.31 5.09 -8.14
N HIS A 75 5.06 5.72 -7.27
CA HIS A 75 5.33 5.23 -5.91
C HIS A 75 4.37 5.88 -4.93
N TYR A 76 3.83 5.07 -4.02
CA TYR A 76 2.93 5.54 -2.98
C TYR A 76 3.20 4.82 -1.65
N ILE A 77 2.85 5.48 -0.56
CA ILE A 77 2.98 4.98 0.79
C ILE A 77 1.58 4.68 1.32
N VAL A 78 1.42 3.51 1.94
CA VAL A 78 0.23 3.16 2.71
C VAL A 78 0.60 3.15 4.19
N ASP A 79 -0.12 3.94 4.98
CA ASP A 79 0.05 4.05 6.43
C ASP A 79 -1.13 3.36 7.14
N THR A 80 -0.84 2.25 7.81
CA THR A 80 -1.82 1.47 8.57
C THR A 80 -1.78 1.73 10.08
N ASN A 81 -1.02 2.76 10.53
CA ASN A 81 -0.96 3.12 11.94
C ASN A 81 -2.34 3.56 12.46
N GLY A 82 -2.73 3.04 13.60
CA GLY A 82 -4.02 3.35 14.23
C GLY A 82 -5.22 2.58 13.68
N LEU A 83 -5.03 1.79 12.61
CA LEU A 83 -6.07 0.93 12.05
C LEU A 83 -6.11 -0.42 12.77
N GLN A 84 -7.31 -1.05 12.75
CA GLN A 84 -7.52 -2.37 13.33
C GLN A 84 -7.46 -3.47 12.25
N LYS A 85 -7.27 -4.71 12.71
CA LYS A 85 -7.43 -5.87 11.83
C LYS A 85 -8.81 -5.83 11.17
N ASP A 86 -8.86 -6.20 9.88
CA ASP A 86 -10.03 -6.24 9.01
C ASP A 86 -10.59 -4.85 8.61
N ASP A 87 -9.95 -3.75 9.03
CA ASP A 87 -10.22 -2.44 8.45
C ASP A 87 -9.83 -2.43 6.97
N VAL A 88 -10.58 -1.68 6.16
CA VAL A 88 -10.34 -1.57 4.72
C VAL A 88 -10.14 -0.12 4.31
N ILE A 89 -8.94 0.20 3.84
CA ILE A 89 -8.61 1.49 3.24
C ILE A 89 -9.09 1.47 1.79
N LYS A 90 -10.19 2.16 1.49
CA LYS A 90 -10.73 2.28 0.13
C LYS A 90 -10.51 3.67 -0.40
N GLY A 91 -10.22 3.74 -1.69
CA GLY A 91 -10.07 5.01 -2.38
C GLY A 91 -9.75 4.83 -3.86
N LYS A 92 -9.30 5.91 -4.46
CA LYS A 92 -8.86 5.93 -5.85
C LYS A 92 -7.65 6.84 -6.01
N PHE A 93 -6.84 6.53 -6.98
CA PHE A 93 -5.85 7.45 -7.53
C PHE A 93 -6.51 8.21 -8.67
N ASP A 94 -6.65 9.51 -8.52
CA ASP A 94 -7.14 10.40 -9.56
C ASP A 94 -5.95 10.93 -10.36
N VAL A 95 -6.04 10.85 -11.69
CA VAL A 95 -4.99 11.25 -12.64
C VAL A 95 -5.54 12.29 -13.59
N ILE A 96 -4.91 13.46 -13.66
CA ILE A 96 -5.15 14.47 -14.70
C ILE A 96 -3.91 14.58 -15.57
N SER A 97 -4.09 14.40 -16.87
CA SER A 97 -2.99 14.37 -17.83
C SER A 97 -3.38 15.05 -19.16
N ASN A 98 -2.40 15.21 -20.04
CA ASN A 98 -2.65 15.60 -21.43
C ASN A 98 -3.40 14.53 -22.24
N ALA A 99 -3.59 13.34 -21.69
CA ALA A 99 -4.39 12.24 -22.24
C ALA A 99 -5.85 12.27 -21.76
N GLY A 100 -6.20 13.14 -20.80
CA GLY A 100 -7.51 13.23 -20.16
C GLY A 100 -7.46 12.91 -18.66
N GLU A 101 -8.64 12.68 -18.11
CA GLU A 101 -8.83 12.31 -16.71
C GLU A 101 -9.06 10.80 -16.59
N TYR A 102 -8.38 10.18 -15.63
CA TYR A 102 -8.45 8.76 -15.34
C TYR A 102 -8.48 8.53 -13.84
N PHE A 103 -8.93 7.37 -13.42
CA PHE A 103 -8.82 6.94 -12.04
C PHE A 103 -8.48 5.45 -11.96
N LEU A 104 -7.85 5.06 -10.87
CA LEU A 104 -7.55 3.67 -10.52
C LEU A 104 -8.01 3.42 -9.09
N GLU A 105 -8.98 2.53 -8.92
CA GLU A 105 -9.51 2.18 -7.60
C GLU A 105 -8.55 1.29 -6.83
N TYR A 106 -8.56 1.42 -5.49
CA TYR A 106 -7.82 0.53 -4.61
C TYR A 106 -8.62 0.17 -3.37
N ALA A 107 -8.32 -1.03 -2.84
CA ALA A 107 -8.82 -1.52 -1.56
C ALA A 107 -7.70 -2.28 -0.83
N PHE A 108 -7.25 -1.74 0.30
CA PHE A 108 -6.21 -2.35 1.12
C PHE A 108 -6.83 -2.87 2.40
N THR A 109 -6.78 -4.20 2.61
CA THR A 109 -7.29 -4.84 3.82
C THR A 109 -6.18 -4.93 4.85
N VAL A 110 -6.44 -4.41 6.05
CA VAL A 110 -5.50 -4.45 7.16
C VAL A 110 -5.52 -5.84 7.79
N THR A 111 -4.38 -6.52 7.80
CA THR A 111 -4.22 -7.85 8.41
C THR A 111 -3.56 -7.76 9.77
N ALA A 112 -3.74 -8.81 10.57
CA ALA A 112 -3.05 -8.93 11.85
C ALA A 112 -1.53 -8.90 11.65
N GLN A 113 -0.84 -8.35 12.63
CA GLN A 113 0.59 -8.50 12.74
C GLN A 113 0.90 -9.87 13.36
N PHE A 114 1.88 -10.57 12.81
CA PHE A 114 2.32 -11.86 13.32
C PHE A 114 3.71 -11.71 13.94
N LEU A 115 3.89 -12.39 15.06
CA LEU A 115 5.23 -12.58 15.61
C LEU A 115 5.87 -13.73 14.83
N LYS A 116 6.94 -13.43 14.11
CA LYS A 116 7.67 -14.42 13.30
C LYS A 116 8.69 -15.15 14.17
N THR A 117 8.67 -16.48 14.10
CA THR A 117 9.69 -17.36 14.64
C THR A 117 10.31 -18.17 13.51
N ASN A 118 11.34 -18.98 13.81
CA ASN A 118 11.98 -19.82 12.78
C ASN A 118 11.02 -20.87 12.21
N GLU A 119 10.06 -21.34 13.01
CA GLU A 119 9.19 -22.47 12.68
C GLU A 119 7.75 -22.03 12.34
N ASN A 120 7.26 -20.92 12.95
CA ASN A 120 5.86 -20.56 12.89
C ASN A 120 5.63 -19.03 12.92
N ASP A 121 4.51 -18.62 12.34
CA ASP A 121 3.94 -17.28 12.52
C ASP A 121 2.90 -17.34 13.64
N ILE A 122 3.11 -16.58 14.73
CA ILE A 122 2.27 -16.57 15.93
C ILE A 122 1.40 -15.31 15.94
N ALA A 123 0.08 -15.51 15.92
CA ALA A 123 -0.89 -14.40 15.83
C ALA A 123 -1.45 -13.97 17.20
N ASP A 124 -1.44 -14.84 18.20
CA ASP A 124 -2.05 -14.62 19.50
C ASP A 124 -1.37 -15.38 20.65
N LEU A 125 -1.75 -15.06 21.87
CA LEU A 125 -1.21 -15.68 23.09
C LEU A 125 -1.53 -17.18 23.21
N PHE A 126 -2.62 -17.65 22.60
CA PHE A 126 -2.95 -19.07 22.63
C PHE A 126 -1.98 -19.85 21.75
N GLN A 127 -1.69 -19.35 20.56
CA GLN A 127 -0.68 -19.93 19.68
C GLN A 127 0.71 -19.85 20.33
N PHE A 128 1.04 -18.75 21.01
CA PHE A 128 2.29 -18.62 21.77
C PHE A 128 2.38 -19.65 22.90
N ALA A 129 1.29 -19.91 23.64
CA ALA A 129 1.26 -20.94 24.68
C ALA A 129 1.52 -22.36 24.12
N ASN A 130 0.97 -22.67 22.95
CA ASN A 130 1.27 -23.93 22.25
C ASN A 130 2.74 -23.99 21.79
N PHE A 131 3.24 -22.90 21.22
CA PHE A 131 4.64 -22.76 20.80
C PHE A 131 5.61 -22.96 21.99
N THR A 132 5.30 -22.40 23.15
CA THR A 132 6.09 -22.58 24.38
C THR A 132 6.23 -24.04 24.81
N ARG A 133 5.17 -24.84 24.61
CA ARG A 133 5.20 -26.28 24.91
C ARG A 133 6.13 -27.05 23.97
N ASP A 134 6.11 -26.70 22.68
CA ASP A 134 6.80 -27.45 21.64
C ASP A 134 8.26 -26.96 21.44
N TYR A 135 8.52 -25.65 21.69
CA TYR A 135 9.80 -24.95 21.50
C TYR A 135 10.17 -24.05 22.70
N PRO A 136 10.39 -24.63 23.92
CA PRO A 136 10.53 -23.84 25.16
C PRO A 136 11.73 -22.87 25.15
N GLU A 137 12.86 -23.26 24.58
CA GLU A 137 14.06 -22.41 24.55
C GLU A 137 13.86 -21.20 23.61
N GLU A 138 13.29 -21.40 22.44
CA GLU A 138 12.98 -20.34 21.50
C GLU A 138 11.88 -19.41 22.04
N ALA A 139 10.86 -19.96 22.71
CA ALA A 139 9.80 -19.21 23.34
C ALA A 139 10.31 -18.24 24.40
N VAL A 140 11.32 -18.61 25.19
CA VAL A 140 11.98 -17.72 26.15
C VAL A 140 12.67 -16.57 25.42
N ALA A 141 13.40 -16.82 24.35
CA ALA A 141 14.07 -15.80 23.57
C ALA A 141 13.06 -14.81 22.93
N VAL A 142 11.95 -15.37 22.41
CA VAL A 142 10.84 -14.58 21.84
C VAL A 142 10.15 -13.74 22.91
N PHE A 143 9.85 -14.31 24.07
CA PHE A 143 9.24 -13.59 25.20
C PHE A 143 10.09 -12.41 25.68
N LEU A 144 11.40 -12.54 25.69
CA LEU A 144 12.32 -11.49 26.08
C LEU A 144 12.58 -10.45 24.98
N SER A 145 12.15 -10.70 23.75
CA SER A 145 12.31 -9.78 22.64
C SER A 145 11.24 -8.68 22.64
N ASP A 146 11.57 -7.53 22.04
CA ASP A 146 10.59 -6.44 21.87
C ASP A 146 9.40 -6.83 20.98
N ASN A 147 9.59 -7.82 20.10
CA ASN A 147 8.56 -8.32 19.20
C ASN A 147 7.38 -8.99 19.94
N PHE A 148 7.58 -9.48 21.18
CA PHE A 148 6.50 -10.06 21.98
C PHE A 148 5.36 -9.08 22.25
N ASN A 149 5.63 -7.77 22.28
CA ASN A 149 4.63 -6.74 22.44
C ASN A 149 3.49 -6.84 21.41
N ILE A 150 3.74 -7.36 20.21
CA ILE A 150 2.75 -7.59 19.16
C ILE A 150 1.55 -8.42 19.66
N LEU A 151 1.80 -9.40 20.53
CA LEU A 151 0.78 -10.32 21.03
C LEU A 151 -0.05 -9.74 22.18
N ILE A 152 0.46 -8.69 22.86
CA ILE A 152 -0.15 -8.13 24.08
C ILE A 152 -0.57 -6.66 23.93
N GLU A 153 -0.31 -6.02 22.81
CA GLU A 153 -0.53 -4.57 22.59
C GLU A 153 -1.98 -4.11 22.85
N ASN A 154 -2.95 -5.00 22.63
CA ASN A 154 -4.37 -4.73 22.84
C ASN A 154 -4.84 -4.98 24.30
N ASP A 155 -3.96 -5.49 25.18
CA ASP A 155 -4.26 -5.72 26.60
C ASP A 155 -3.33 -4.88 27.50
N THR A 156 -3.83 -3.75 27.95
CA THR A 156 -3.08 -2.82 28.80
C THR A 156 -2.58 -3.46 30.10
N LYS A 157 -3.30 -4.45 30.65
CA LYS A 157 -2.89 -5.13 31.87
C LYS A 157 -1.70 -6.05 31.61
N LEU A 158 -1.76 -6.83 30.52
CA LEU A 158 -0.67 -7.71 30.12
C LEU A 158 0.57 -6.92 29.72
N SER A 159 0.41 -5.82 28.99
CA SER A 159 1.51 -4.93 28.63
C SER A 159 2.21 -4.37 29.88
N ASN A 160 1.48 -3.89 30.87
CA ASN A 160 2.06 -3.39 32.12
C ASN A 160 2.80 -4.47 32.92
N ILE A 161 2.25 -5.69 32.96
CA ILE A 161 2.89 -6.85 33.63
C ILE A 161 4.19 -7.21 32.89
N TYR A 162 4.14 -7.28 31.57
CA TYR A 162 5.30 -7.60 30.75
C TYR A 162 6.43 -6.60 30.92
N GLU A 163 6.16 -5.31 30.89
CA GLU A 163 7.15 -4.25 31.14
C GLU A 163 7.72 -4.31 32.55
N ALA A 164 6.95 -4.75 33.54
CA ALA A 164 7.45 -4.95 34.90
C ALA A 164 8.38 -6.17 35.02
N LEU A 165 8.17 -7.22 34.21
CA LEU A 165 9.01 -8.41 34.19
C LEU A 165 10.35 -8.23 33.46
N LYS A 166 10.43 -7.25 32.53
CA LYS A 166 11.66 -6.91 31.79
C LYS A 166 12.67 -6.08 32.59
N LYS A 167 12.27 -5.50 33.73
CA LYS A 167 13.11 -4.70 34.60
C LYS A 167 13.87 -5.56 35.60
#